data_e657efd057c18deb736ebbb0958b8492
#
_entry.id   e657efd057c18deb736ebbb0958b8492
#
_cell.length_a   1.000
_cell.length_b   1.000
_cell.length_c   1.000
_cell.angle_alpha   90.00
_cell.angle_beta   90.00
_cell.angle_gamma   90.00
#
_symmetry.space_group_name_H-M   'P 1'
#
loop_
_entity.id
_entity.type
_entity.pdbx_description
1 polymer ?
#
loop_
_entity_poly.entity_id
_entity_poly.type
_entity_poly.pdbx_seq_one_letter_code
_entity_poly.pdbx_strand_id
1 'polypeptide(L)'
;MIVGKCADWILKDRPNVISLYIEAPRRFTLKEIMDRMGVNEATAARSITQTDKYRAEYYEHYTGGNYWTNPVNYDLTINTERVGFEGVVKLVEDYIKIKYPDFNIKCTNTGSTQEA
;
A
#
# COMPACT_ATOMS: atom_id res chain seq x y z
N MET A 1 6.75 2.84 -10.00
CA MET A 1 5.87 2.65 -8.83
C MET A 1 6.31 3.58 -7.72
N ILE A 2 5.37 4.27 -7.09
CA ILE A 2 5.64 5.20 -5.99
C ILE A 2 4.97 4.66 -4.72
N VAL A 3 5.69 4.63 -3.62
CA VAL A 3 5.20 4.11 -2.34
C VAL A 3 5.07 5.26 -1.33
N GLY A 4 3.85 5.47 -0.83
CA GLY A 4 3.57 6.46 0.22
C GLY A 4 3.60 7.92 -0.22
N LYS A 5 3.82 8.82 0.73
CA LYS A 5 4.00 10.27 0.49
C LYS A 5 2.81 10.96 -0.18
N CYS A 6 1.58 10.47 0.07
CA CYS A 6 0.35 11.01 -0.52
C CYS A 6 0.34 11.01 -2.05
N ALA A 7 1.12 10.14 -2.70
CA ALA A 7 1.19 10.07 -4.15
C ALA A 7 -0.16 9.77 -4.79
N ASP A 8 -0.97 8.94 -4.17
CA ASP A 8 -2.33 8.63 -4.60
C ASP A 8 -3.20 9.89 -4.68
N TRP A 9 -3.09 10.79 -3.73
CA TRP A 9 -3.82 12.04 -3.71
C TRP A 9 -3.30 13.03 -4.75
N ILE A 10 -1.97 13.19 -4.84
CA ILE A 10 -1.33 14.11 -5.78
C ILE A 10 -1.64 13.72 -7.24
N LEU A 11 -1.69 12.42 -7.52
CA LEU A 11 -1.86 11.87 -8.87
C LEU A 11 -3.29 11.46 -9.19
N LYS A 12 -4.25 11.70 -8.31
CA LYS A 12 -5.63 11.20 -8.41
C LYS A 12 -6.36 11.55 -9.70
N ASP A 13 -6.05 12.68 -10.30
CA ASP A 13 -6.74 13.17 -11.50
C ASP A 13 -6.06 12.73 -12.82
N ARG A 14 -5.01 11.94 -12.72
CA ARG A 14 -4.31 11.44 -13.92
C ARG A 14 -4.93 10.12 -14.39
N PRO A 15 -5.18 9.98 -15.70
CA PRO A 15 -5.88 8.79 -16.22
C PRO A 15 -5.02 7.52 -16.23
N ASN A 16 -3.70 7.64 -16.15
CA ASN A 16 -2.75 6.54 -16.22
C ASN A 16 -2.22 6.11 -14.85
N VAL A 17 -3.00 6.30 -13.81
CA VAL A 17 -2.61 5.98 -12.43
C VAL A 17 -3.48 4.86 -11.88
N ILE A 18 -2.84 3.90 -11.22
CA ILE A 18 -3.49 2.89 -10.39
C ILE A 18 -3.07 3.12 -8.96
N SER A 19 -4.04 3.33 -8.09
CA SER A 19 -3.83 3.59 -6.68
C SER A 19 -4.19 2.35 -5.87
N LEU A 20 -3.23 1.83 -5.09
CA LEU A 20 -3.37 0.61 -4.32
C LEU A 20 -3.19 0.88 -2.84
N TYR A 21 -4.04 0.25 -2.03
CA TYR A 21 -3.88 0.16 -0.60
C TYR A 21 -3.68 -1.31 -0.22
N ILE A 22 -2.50 -1.62 0.27
CA ILE A 22 -2.11 -2.98 0.63
C ILE A 22 -1.95 -3.05 2.13
N GLU A 23 -2.70 -3.94 2.77
CA GLU A 23 -2.70 -4.08 4.21
C GLU A 23 -2.75 -5.55 4.64
N ALA A 24 -2.52 -5.77 5.93
CA ALA A 24 -2.68 -7.07 6.56
C ALA A 24 -3.32 -6.87 7.95
N PRO A 25 -3.99 -7.90 8.50
CA PRO A 25 -4.49 -7.82 9.87
C PRO A 25 -3.38 -7.49 10.86
N ARG A 26 -3.73 -6.73 11.90
CA ARG A 26 -2.74 -6.25 12.89
C ARG A 26 -1.92 -7.39 13.50
N ARG A 27 -2.53 -8.55 13.77
CA ARG A 27 -1.84 -9.71 14.32
C ARG A 27 -0.72 -10.23 13.40
N PHE A 28 -0.97 -10.21 12.10
CA PHE A 28 0.00 -10.63 11.09
C PHE A 28 1.17 -9.63 10.99
N THR A 29 0.85 -8.36 10.91
CA THR A 29 1.84 -7.28 10.87
C THR A 29 2.68 -7.25 12.15
N LEU A 30 2.05 -7.47 13.29
CA LEU A 30 2.71 -7.54 14.59
C LEU A 30 3.77 -8.64 14.60
N LYS A 31 3.42 -9.84 14.16
CA LYS A 31 4.32 -10.98 14.09
C LYS A 31 5.50 -10.69 13.14
N GLU A 32 5.23 -10.13 11.99
CA GLU A 32 6.29 -9.80 11.03
C GLU A 32 7.29 -8.79 11.59
N ILE A 33 6.81 -7.78 12.30
CA ILE A 33 7.69 -6.77 12.90
C ILE A 33 8.51 -7.38 14.03
N MET A 34 7.90 -8.22 14.87
CA MET A 34 8.62 -8.93 15.93
C MET A 34 9.76 -9.79 15.35
N ASP A 35 9.47 -10.55 14.31
CA ASP A 35 10.45 -11.44 13.68
C ASP A 35 11.56 -10.66 12.96
N ARG A 36 11.19 -9.60 12.26
CA ARG A 36 12.16 -8.82 11.47
C ARG A 36 13.05 -7.93 12.31
N MET A 37 12.52 -7.31 13.36
CA MET A 37 13.26 -6.35 14.19
C MET A 37 13.79 -6.95 15.50
N GLY A 38 13.41 -8.18 15.81
CA GLY A 38 13.85 -8.84 17.05
C GLY A 38 13.35 -8.17 18.31
N VAL A 39 12.16 -7.60 18.28
CA VAL A 39 11.55 -6.90 19.42
C VAL A 39 10.39 -7.69 20.00
N ASN A 40 10.00 -7.35 21.24
CA ASN A 40 8.86 -7.99 21.88
C ASN A 40 7.52 -7.44 21.35
N GLU A 41 6.43 -8.11 21.72
CA GLU A 41 5.09 -7.75 21.27
C GLU A 41 4.69 -6.32 21.64
N ALA A 42 4.97 -5.89 22.85
CA ALA A 42 4.62 -4.54 23.33
C ALA A 42 5.34 -3.45 22.51
N THR A 43 6.61 -3.66 22.22
CA THR A 43 7.41 -2.72 21.41
C THR A 43 6.91 -2.70 19.96
N ALA A 44 6.63 -3.86 19.39
CA ALA A 44 6.10 -3.95 18.03
C ALA A 44 4.73 -3.29 17.92
N ALA A 45 3.83 -3.53 18.85
CA ALA A 45 2.50 -2.90 18.88
C ALA A 45 2.59 -1.38 18.97
N ARG A 46 3.47 -0.87 19.80
CA ARG A 46 3.70 0.56 19.95
C ARG A 46 4.24 1.18 18.65
N SER A 47 5.17 0.52 18.01
CA SER A 47 5.74 0.96 16.74
C SER A 47 4.67 1.05 15.64
N ILE A 48 3.81 0.05 15.53
CA ILE A 48 2.70 0.05 14.57
C ILE A 48 1.77 1.23 14.84
N THR A 49 1.34 1.41 16.08
CA THR A 49 0.42 2.49 16.46
C THR A 49 1.01 3.86 16.15
N GLN A 50 2.28 4.09 16.47
CA GLN A 50 2.94 5.36 16.20
C GLN A 50 3.09 5.61 14.70
N THR A 51 3.45 4.60 13.93
CA THR A 51 3.59 4.71 12.48
C THR A 51 2.26 5.02 11.82
N ASP A 52 1.19 4.33 12.22
CA ASP A 52 -0.14 4.57 11.68
C ASP A 52 -0.66 5.96 12.04
N LYS A 53 -0.41 6.41 13.26
CA LYS A 53 -0.76 7.76 13.69
C LYS A 53 -0.03 8.81 12.85
N TYR A 54 1.27 8.63 12.65
CA TYR A 54 2.08 9.54 11.83
C TYR A 54 1.57 9.59 10.38
N ARG A 55 1.26 8.44 9.80
CA ARG A 55 0.72 8.36 8.43
C ARG A 55 -0.63 9.05 8.33
N ALA A 56 -1.51 8.85 9.29
CA ALA A 56 -2.83 9.47 9.32
C ALA A 56 -2.72 11.00 9.41
N GLU A 57 -1.89 11.52 10.30
CA GLU A 57 -1.67 12.95 10.46
C GLU A 57 -1.04 13.58 9.23
N TYR A 58 -0.04 12.92 8.66
CA TYR A 58 0.65 13.36 7.46
C TYR A 58 -0.32 13.45 6.27
N TYR A 59 -1.09 12.41 6.03
CA TYR A 59 -2.05 12.35 4.93
C TYR A 59 -3.16 13.39 5.11
N GLU A 60 -3.72 13.50 6.31
CA GLU A 60 -4.74 14.51 6.62
C GLU A 60 -4.25 15.94 6.36
N HIS A 61 -3.01 16.22 6.76
CA HIS A 61 -2.41 17.54 6.58
C HIS A 61 -2.28 17.91 5.09
N TYR A 62 -1.75 16.99 4.28
CA TYR A 62 -1.50 17.26 2.86
C TYR A 62 -2.70 17.09 1.95
N THR A 63 -3.77 16.46 2.41
CA THR A 63 -4.98 16.24 1.60
C THR A 63 -6.16 17.13 2.01
N GLY A 64 -5.97 17.98 3.00
CA GLY A 64 -7.03 18.86 3.47
C GLY A 64 -8.12 18.15 4.26
N GLY A 65 -7.77 17.14 5.04
CA GLY A 65 -8.68 16.47 5.95
C GLY A 65 -9.17 15.09 5.50
N ASN A 66 -8.58 14.52 4.48
CA ASN A 66 -8.94 13.16 4.04
C ASN A 66 -8.21 12.09 4.86
N TYR A 67 -8.81 10.90 4.94
CA TYR A 67 -8.22 9.75 5.62
C TYR A 67 -7.49 8.85 4.64
N TRP A 68 -6.26 8.46 4.96
CA TRP A 68 -5.47 7.57 4.11
C TRP A 68 -6.04 6.15 3.99
N THR A 69 -6.86 5.74 4.96
CA THR A 69 -7.54 4.43 4.97
C THR A 69 -8.87 4.44 4.24
N ASN A 70 -9.31 5.56 3.69
CA ASN A 70 -10.58 5.64 3.00
C ASN A 70 -10.50 4.91 1.65
N PRO A 71 -11.27 3.82 1.46
CA PRO A 71 -11.17 2.98 0.26
C PRO A 71 -11.53 3.70 -1.03
N VAL A 72 -12.28 4.79 -0.99
CA VAL A 72 -12.64 5.55 -2.20
C VAL A 72 -11.45 6.25 -2.85
N ASN A 73 -10.35 6.40 -2.11
CA ASN A 73 -9.12 7.01 -2.63
C ASN A 73 -8.25 6.02 -3.44
N TYR A 74 -8.62 4.75 -3.44
CA TYR A 74 -7.83 3.69 -4.05
C TYR A 74 -8.65 2.90 -5.07
N ASP A 75 -7.98 2.47 -6.13
CA ASP A 75 -8.58 1.56 -7.11
C ASP A 75 -8.82 0.17 -6.51
N LEU A 76 -7.90 -0.29 -5.67
CA LEU A 76 -7.91 -1.63 -5.12
C LEU A 76 -7.33 -1.66 -3.72
N THR A 77 -8.01 -2.35 -2.82
CA THR A 77 -7.57 -2.61 -1.45
C THR A 77 -7.36 -4.11 -1.28
N ILE A 78 -6.17 -4.53 -0.85
CA ILE A 78 -5.79 -5.94 -0.79
C ILE A 78 -5.33 -6.31 0.61
N ASN A 79 -5.86 -7.43 1.13
CA ASN A 79 -5.40 -8.04 2.37
C ASN A 79 -4.33 -9.09 2.04
N THR A 80 -3.07 -8.79 2.38
CA THR A 80 -1.94 -9.65 2.03
C THR A 80 -1.89 -10.97 2.78
N GLU A 81 -2.50 -11.06 3.95
CA GLU A 81 -2.59 -12.33 4.69
C GLU A 81 -3.43 -13.35 3.94
N ARG A 82 -4.51 -12.89 3.30
CA ARG A 82 -5.48 -13.78 2.64
C ARG A 82 -5.02 -14.30 1.29
N VAL A 83 -4.29 -13.50 0.55
CA VAL A 83 -3.90 -13.84 -0.84
C VAL A 83 -2.42 -14.15 -0.99
N GLY A 84 -1.58 -13.80 -0.02
CA GLY A 84 -0.13 -13.94 -0.13
C GLY A 84 0.51 -12.94 -1.10
N PHE A 85 1.82 -12.84 -1.08
CA PHE A 85 2.53 -11.88 -1.93
C PHE A 85 2.38 -12.21 -3.42
N GLU A 86 2.45 -13.48 -3.80
CA GLU A 86 2.25 -13.90 -5.19
C GLU A 86 0.84 -13.60 -5.67
N GLY A 87 -0.16 -13.81 -4.82
CA GLY A 87 -1.54 -13.48 -5.11
C GLY A 87 -1.76 -11.98 -5.31
N VAL A 88 -1.09 -11.15 -4.54
CA VAL A 88 -1.14 -9.69 -4.70
C VAL A 88 -0.59 -9.28 -6.07
N VAL A 89 0.55 -9.81 -6.46
CA VAL A 89 1.16 -9.49 -7.76
C VAL A 89 0.22 -9.87 -8.91
N LYS A 90 -0.32 -11.08 -8.87
CA LYS A 90 -1.26 -11.55 -9.89
C LYS A 90 -2.53 -10.71 -9.95
N LEU A 91 -3.07 -10.35 -8.80
CA LEU A 91 -4.27 -9.53 -8.70
C LEU A 91 -4.05 -8.13 -9.29
N VAL A 92 -2.90 -7.53 -9.02
CA VAL A 92 -2.54 -6.22 -9.59
C VAL A 92 -2.35 -6.32 -11.10
N GLU A 93 -1.69 -7.36 -11.60
CA GLU A 93 -1.53 -7.60 -13.04
C GLU A 93 -2.88 -7.75 -13.74
N ASP A 94 -3.79 -8.51 -13.17
CA ASP A 94 -5.14 -8.70 -13.71
C ASP A 94 -5.93 -7.38 -13.68
N TYR A 95 -5.79 -6.60 -12.63
CA TYR A 95 -6.43 -5.30 -12.54
C TYR A 95 -5.93 -4.32 -13.61
N ILE A 96 -4.63 -4.30 -13.86
CA ILE A 96 -4.05 -3.49 -14.93
C ILE A 96 -4.67 -3.83 -16.29
N LYS A 97 -4.84 -5.12 -16.56
CA LYS A 97 -5.49 -5.59 -17.79
C LYS A 97 -6.96 -5.18 -17.89
N ILE A 98 -7.66 -5.14 -16.77
CA ILE A 98 -9.06 -4.71 -16.72
C ILE A 98 -9.17 -3.22 -17.00
N LYS A 99 -8.35 -2.40 -16.34
CA LYS A 99 -8.38 -0.94 -16.47
C LYS A 99 -7.80 -0.46 -17.80
N TYR A 100 -6.77 -1.14 -18.30
CA TYR A 100 -6.08 -0.83 -19.54
C TYR A 100 -5.94 -2.07 -20.41
N PRO A 101 -7.01 -2.47 -21.14
CA PRO A 101 -7.02 -3.72 -21.91
C PRO A 101 -5.93 -3.83 -22.97
N ASP A 102 -5.48 -2.70 -23.50
CA ASP A 102 -4.47 -2.64 -24.55
C ASP A 102 -3.04 -2.58 -24.01
N PHE A 103 -2.86 -2.61 -22.69
CA PHE A 103 -1.56 -2.51 -22.05
C PHE A 103 -0.86 -3.87 -22.03
N ASN A 104 0.34 -3.95 -22.61
CA ASN A 104 1.18 -5.13 -22.52
C ASN A 104 2.14 -5.03 -21.35
N ILE A 105 1.92 -5.89 -20.35
CA ILE A 105 2.82 -5.96 -19.20
C ILE A 105 4.07 -6.73 -19.66
N LYS A 106 5.19 -5.99 -19.81
CA LYS A 106 6.50 -6.64 -19.96
C LYS A 106 7.06 -6.83 -18.57
N CYS A 107 7.28 -8.09 -18.19
CA CYS A 107 8.06 -8.39 -17.00
C CYS A 107 9.52 -7.98 -17.27
N THR A 108 9.85 -6.77 -16.89
CA THR A 108 11.24 -6.35 -16.80
C THR A 108 11.70 -6.60 -15.38
N ASN A 109 12.76 -7.38 -15.22
CA ASN A 109 13.40 -7.65 -13.94
C ASN A 109 14.10 -6.42 -13.33
N THR A 110 13.84 -5.25 -13.82
CA THR A 110 14.30 -4.01 -13.20
C THR A 110 13.34 -3.65 -12.09
N GLY A 111 13.43 -4.34 -10.97
CA GLY A 111 12.66 -4.02 -9.78
C GLY A 111 13.06 -2.69 -9.17
N SER A 112 12.88 -1.62 -9.90
CA SER A 112 13.06 -0.27 -9.35
C SER A 112 11.80 0.14 -8.63
N THR A 113 11.74 -0.22 -7.36
CA THR A 113 10.79 0.38 -6.44
C THR A 113 11.35 1.74 -6.06
N GLN A 114 10.70 2.79 -6.48
CA GLN A 114 11.05 4.12 -6.02
C GLN A 114 10.20 4.46 -4.81
N GLU A 115 10.85 4.63 -3.69
CA GLU A 115 10.23 5.23 -2.52
C GLU A 115 10.27 6.75 -2.69
N ALA A 116 9.11 7.33 -2.63
CA ALA A 116 9.00 8.78 -2.66
C ALA A 116 9.11 9.37 -1.25
#